data_9571fc7b6d9b41d910de4e980ca989b3
#
_entry.id   9571fc7b6d9b41d910de4e980ca989b3
#
_cell.length_a   1.000
_cell.length_b   1.000
_cell.length_c   1.000
_cell.angle_alpha   90.00
_cell.angle_beta   90.00
_cell.angle_gamma   90.00
#
_symmetry.space_group_name_H-M   'P 1'
#
loop_
_entity.id
_entity.type
_entity.pdbx_description
1 polymer ?
#
loop_
_entity_poly.entity_id
_entity_poly.type
_entity_poly.pdbx_seq_one_letter_code
_entity_poly.pdbx_strand_id
1 'polypeptide(L)'
;LEDLVRSDAAAASMYSAELLRRGKPGRTPVEGAREIGRVGVAGAGLMASQIAAQLALGLQVPVVMRDLDTATAAKGLAAARDVVAQTAARGKLDETAATQIAENLSATTDLQELAGCDLVLEAVPEVLSIKKSVFAELESVLAEDALLVTNTSSLSVAAMAEELAHPERVVGLHFFNPVAKMPLVEVIHTEATDEATLATGLEVVRRLKKFAVRSADAPGFIVNRLLFRVL
;
A
#
# COMPACT_ATOMS: atom_id res chain seq x y z
N LEU A 1 -26.77 -23.89 10.86
CA LEU A 1 -26.69 -22.68 10.01
C LEU A 1 -27.38 -21.48 10.65
N GLU A 2 -28.59 -21.70 11.26
CA GLU A 2 -29.34 -20.65 11.95
C GLU A 2 -28.61 -20.12 13.16
N ASP A 3 -27.94 -20.96 13.95
CA ASP A 3 -27.12 -20.52 15.09
C ASP A 3 -25.90 -19.71 14.68
N LEU A 4 -25.30 -20.02 13.53
CA LEU A 4 -24.18 -19.26 12.98
C LEU A 4 -24.60 -17.85 12.52
N VAL A 5 -25.78 -17.74 11.90
CA VAL A 5 -26.34 -16.44 11.45
C VAL A 5 -26.79 -15.56 12.64
N ARG A 6 -27.14 -16.17 13.77
CA ARG A 6 -27.54 -15.47 14.99
C ARG A 6 -26.40 -15.20 15.96
N SER A 7 -25.19 -15.63 15.65
CA SER A 7 -24.02 -15.40 16.51
C SER A 7 -23.60 -13.93 16.53
N ASP A 8 -23.01 -13.49 17.64
CA ASP A 8 -22.42 -12.14 17.76
C ASP A 8 -21.35 -11.88 16.70
N ALA A 9 -20.63 -12.91 16.26
CA ALA A 9 -19.65 -12.83 15.18
C ALA A 9 -20.31 -12.55 13.83
N ALA A 10 -21.47 -13.17 13.54
CA ALA A 10 -22.22 -12.87 12.32
C ALA A 10 -22.82 -11.46 12.37
N ALA A 11 -23.37 -11.05 13.52
CA ALA A 11 -23.88 -9.70 13.73
C ALA A 11 -22.78 -8.64 13.56
N ALA A 12 -21.59 -8.88 14.12
CA ALA A 12 -20.42 -8.00 13.94
C ALA A 12 -19.95 -7.94 12.48
N SER A 13 -19.96 -9.08 11.77
CA SER A 13 -19.60 -9.14 10.35
C SER A 13 -20.62 -8.41 9.46
N MET A 14 -21.92 -8.57 9.75
CA MET A 14 -22.99 -7.85 9.05
C MET A 14 -22.94 -6.35 9.34
N TYR A 15 -22.66 -5.95 10.56
CA TYR A 15 -22.49 -4.55 10.95
C TYR A 15 -21.27 -3.94 10.26
N SER A 16 -20.15 -4.66 10.20
CA SER A 16 -18.94 -4.22 9.48
C SER A 16 -19.17 -4.10 7.97
N ALA A 17 -19.89 -5.07 7.36
CA ALA A 17 -20.27 -5.01 5.96
C ALA A 17 -21.22 -3.84 5.66
N GLU A 18 -22.15 -3.53 6.59
CA GLU A 18 -23.06 -2.40 6.48
C GLU A 18 -22.32 -1.06 6.64
N LEU A 19 -21.35 -0.96 7.56
CA LEU A 19 -20.48 0.22 7.69
C LEU A 19 -19.66 0.43 6.41
N LEU A 20 -19.09 -0.62 5.83
CA LEU A 20 -18.37 -0.56 4.55
C LEU A 20 -19.29 -0.15 3.40
N ARG A 21 -20.54 -0.60 3.40
CA ARG A 21 -21.54 -0.25 2.39
C ARG A 21 -22.02 1.20 2.51
N ARG A 22 -22.18 1.72 3.73
CA ARG A 22 -22.62 3.10 4.01
C ARG A 22 -21.48 4.10 3.97
N GLY A 23 -20.28 3.67 4.33
CA GLY A 23 -19.09 4.51 4.31
C GLY A 23 -18.68 4.83 2.86
N LYS A 24 -18.64 6.11 2.51
CA LYS A 24 -17.81 6.55 1.39
C LYS A 24 -16.42 6.82 1.93
N PRO A 25 -15.35 6.51 1.18
CA PRO A 25 -13.99 6.94 1.58
C PRO A 25 -14.02 8.41 1.95
N GLY A 26 -13.35 8.77 3.04
CA GLY A 26 -13.38 10.13 3.58
C GLY A 26 -13.11 11.18 2.49
N ARG A 27 -13.94 12.22 2.44
CA ARG A 27 -13.78 13.30 1.44
C ARG A 27 -12.84 14.39 1.92
N THR A 28 -12.70 14.53 3.24
CA THR A 28 -11.85 15.55 3.86
C THR A 28 -10.41 15.06 3.87
N PRO A 29 -9.45 15.89 3.41
CA PRO A 29 -8.03 15.60 3.54
C PRO A 29 -7.66 15.30 5.00
N VAL A 30 -6.66 14.45 5.19
CA VAL A 30 -6.15 14.11 6.52
C VAL A 30 -5.21 15.22 6.97
N GLU A 31 -5.51 15.87 8.10
CA GLU A 31 -4.68 16.91 8.65
C GLU A 31 -3.30 16.38 9.06
N GLY A 32 -2.24 17.13 8.81
CA GLY A 32 -0.86 16.74 9.11
C GLY A 32 -0.23 15.79 8.11
N ALA A 33 -0.95 15.38 7.05
CA ALA A 33 -0.38 14.54 6.00
C ALA A 33 0.65 15.31 5.16
N ARG A 34 1.78 14.67 4.85
CA ARG A 34 2.81 15.20 3.96
C ARG A 34 2.35 15.13 2.51
N GLU A 35 2.82 16.04 1.67
CA GLU A 35 2.61 15.96 0.22
C GLU A 35 3.43 14.83 -0.39
N ILE A 36 2.81 14.11 -1.33
CA ILE A 36 3.47 13.05 -2.11
C ILE A 36 3.47 13.47 -3.57
N GLY A 37 4.63 13.79 -4.10
CA GLY A 37 4.87 14.18 -5.49
C GLY A 37 5.49 13.06 -6.33
N ARG A 38 6.18 12.08 -5.70
CA ARG A 38 6.78 10.93 -6.39
C ARG A 38 6.75 9.69 -5.50
N VAL A 39 6.42 8.54 -6.08
CA VAL A 39 6.30 7.27 -5.36
C VAL A 39 7.24 6.22 -5.95
N GLY A 40 7.91 5.47 -5.07
CA GLY A 40 8.64 4.26 -5.39
C GLY A 40 7.87 3.00 -4.99
N VAL A 41 8.09 1.92 -5.71
CA VAL A 41 7.62 0.57 -5.34
C VAL A 41 8.80 -0.39 -5.42
N ALA A 42 9.25 -0.91 -4.29
CA ALA A 42 10.29 -1.93 -4.23
C ALA A 42 9.67 -3.32 -4.42
N GLY A 43 10.00 -3.94 -5.55
CA GLY A 43 9.41 -5.15 -6.09
C GLY A 43 8.58 -4.88 -7.35
N ALA A 44 8.49 -5.89 -8.24
CA ALA A 44 7.71 -5.83 -9.47
C ALA A 44 6.84 -7.08 -9.68
N GLY A 45 6.57 -7.82 -8.60
CA GLY A 45 5.67 -8.97 -8.59
C GLY A 45 4.19 -8.60 -8.73
N LEU A 46 3.32 -9.60 -8.54
CA LEU A 46 1.88 -9.46 -8.72
C LEU A 46 1.26 -8.34 -7.84
N MET A 47 1.58 -8.31 -6.54
CA MET A 47 1.05 -7.29 -5.64
C MET A 47 1.65 -5.91 -5.96
N ALA A 48 2.97 -5.84 -6.15
CA ALA A 48 3.69 -4.62 -6.46
C ALA A 48 3.11 -3.92 -7.70
N SER A 49 2.88 -4.64 -8.80
CA SER A 49 2.32 -4.08 -10.04
C SER A 49 0.88 -3.57 -9.86
N GLN A 50 0.03 -4.30 -9.13
CA GLN A 50 -1.33 -3.86 -8.84
C GLN A 50 -1.34 -2.61 -7.94
N ILE A 51 -0.48 -2.57 -6.92
CA ILE A 51 -0.36 -1.43 -6.00
C ILE A 51 0.19 -0.21 -6.76
N ALA A 52 1.25 -0.37 -7.56
CA ALA A 52 1.82 0.70 -8.38
C ALA A 52 0.77 1.34 -9.30
N ALA A 53 -0.04 0.53 -9.97
CA ALA A 53 -1.14 1.02 -10.80
C ALA A 53 -2.18 1.81 -9.97
N GLN A 54 -2.55 1.33 -8.77
CA GLN A 54 -3.51 2.05 -7.91
C GLN A 54 -2.93 3.35 -7.37
N LEU A 55 -1.63 3.39 -7.02
CA LEU A 55 -0.93 4.60 -6.61
C LEU A 55 -0.92 5.63 -7.75
N ALA A 56 -0.58 5.22 -8.98
CA ALA A 56 -0.61 6.10 -10.14
C ALA A 56 -2.02 6.63 -10.44
N LEU A 57 -3.04 5.77 -10.39
CA LEU A 57 -4.44 6.15 -10.62
C LEU A 57 -4.98 7.10 -9.54
N GLY A 58 -4.64 6.88 -8.28
CA GLY A 58 -5.20 7.62 -7.15
C GLY A 58 -4.44 8.89 -6.82
N LEU A 59 -3.12 8.87 -6.90
CA LEU A 59 -2.26 10.01 -6.57
C LEU A 59 -1.98 10.90 -7.78
N GLN A 60 -2.00 10.34 -8.99
CA GLN A 60 -1.69 11.05 -10.25
C GLN A 60 -0.30 11.69 -10.25
N VAL A 61 0.68 10.97 -9.70
CA VAL A 61 2.09 11.34 -9.61
C VAL A 61 2.95 10.29 -10.31
N PRO A 62 4.21 10.58 -10.64
CA PRO A 62 5.16 9.57 -11.12
C PRO A 62 5.31 8.43 -10.12
N VAL A 63 5.29 7.19 -10.64
CA VAL A 63 5.51 5.96 -9.87
C VAL A 63 6.61 5.15 -10.52
N VAL A 64 7.69 4.91 -9.81
CA VAL A 64 8.83 4.10 -10.28
C VAL A 64 8.86 2.76 -9.55
N MET A 65 8.82 1.66 -10.30
CA MET A 65 8.95 0.30 -9.77
C MET A 65 10.40 -0.14 -9.86
N ARG A 66 10.95 -0.69 -8.80
CA ARG A 66 12.34 -1.24 -8.82
C ARG A 66 12.30 -2.72 -8.51
N ASP A 67 12.98 -3.52 -9.34
CA ASP A 67 13.27 -4.92 -9.05
C ASP A 67 14.75 -5.22 -9.31
N LEU A 68 15.24 -6.35 -8.82
CA LEU A 68 16.64 -6.76 -9.02
C LEU A 68 16.90 -7.28 -10.44
N ASP A 69 15.84 -7.76 -11.11
CA ASP A 69 15.88 -8.35 -12.44
C ASP A 69 15.12 -7.48 -13.45
N THR A 70 15.81 -7.12 -14.55
CA THR A 70 15.26 -6.26 -15.60
C THR A 70 14.01 -6.86 -16.25
N ALA A 71 13.97 -8.19 -16.48
CA ALA A 71 12.82 -8.83 -17.08
C ALA A 71 11.60 -8.80 -16.13
N THR A 72 11.83 -9.01 -14.83
CA THR A 72 10.80 -8.91 -13.79
C THR A 72 10.29 -7.46 -13.67
N ALA A 73 11.18 -6.47 -13.67
CA ALA A 73 10.82 -5.05 -13.65
C ALA A 73 9.96 -4.67 -14.87
N ALA A 74 10.35 -5.07 -16.06
CA ALA A 74 9.61 -4.81 -17.31
C ALA A 74 8.24 -5.49 -17.30
N LYS A 75 8.15 -6.75 -16.84
CA LYS A 75 6.89 -7.49 -16.72
C LYS A 75 5.95 -6.84 -15.72
N GLY A 76 6.47 -6.39 -14.58
CA GLY A 76 5.70 -5.67 -13.57
C GLY A 76 5.14 -4.35 -14.08
N LEU A 77 5.95 -3.59 -14.82
CA LEU A 77 5.52 -2.34 -15.46
C LEU A 77 4.39 -2.59 -16.49
N ALA A 78 4.56 -3.60 -17.35
CA ALA A 78 3.52 -3.97 -18.30
C ALA A 78 2.20 -4.33 -17.59
N ALA A 79 2.27 -5.14 -16.53
CA ALA A 79 1.10 -5.50 -15.73
C ALA A 79 0.45 -4.28 -15.05
N ALA A 80 1.23 -3.33 -14.56
CA ALA A 80 0.69 -2.09 -13.97
C ALA A 80 -0.04 -1.23 -15.03
N ARG A 81 0.54 -1.09 -16.23
CA ARG A 81 -0.07 -0.37 -17.36
C ARG A 81 -1.36 -1.05 -17.84
N ASP A 82 -1.40 -2.38 -17.84
CA ASP A 82 -2.62 -3.14 -18.17
C ASP A 82 -3.77 -2.85 -17.19
N VAL A 83 -3.49 -2.68 -15.90
CA VAL A 83 -4.51 -2.28 -14.92
C VAL A 83 -5.07 -0.88 -15.24
N VAL A 84 -4.23 0.07 -15.65
CA VAL A 84 -4.65 1.41 -16.07
C VAL A 84 -5.53 1.31 -17.33
N ALA A 85 -5.09 0.58 -18.35
CA ALA A 85 -5.84 0.36 -19.59
C ALA A 85 -7.21 -0.30 -19.34
N GLN A 86 -7.28 -1.34 -18.48
CA GLN A 86 -8.54 -1.96 -18.09
C GLN A 86 -9.47 -1.02 -17.33
N THR A 87 -8.92 -0.03 -16.61
CA THR A 87 -9.72 0.99 -15.90
C THR A 87 -10.37 1.95 -16.89
N ALA A 88 -9.64 2.35 -17.93
CA ALA A 88 -10.17 3.15 -19.04
C ALA A 88 -11.23 2.38 -19.84
N ALA A 89 -10.95 1.13 -20.21
CA ALA A 89 -11.88 0.28 -20.95
C ALA A 89 -13.24 0.07 -20.24
N ARG A 90 -13.28 0.21 -18.90
CA ARG A 90 -14.49 0.15 -18.09
C ARG A 90 -15.21 1.51 -17.98
N GLY A 91 -14.77 2.54 -18.70
CA GLY A 91 -15.34 3.89 -18.66
C GLY A 91 -15.13 4.65 -17.35
N LYS A 92 -14.16 4.23 -16.52
CA LYS A 92 -13.83 4.89 -15.23
C LYS A 92 -12.76 5.97 -15.38
N LEU A 93 -12.15 6.08 -16.54
CA LEU A 93 -11.07 6.98 -16.88
C LEU A 93 -11.16 7.29 -18.38
N ASP A 94 -10.97 8.53 -18.78
CA ASP A 94 -10.87 8.88 -20.20
C ASP A 94 -9.52 8.46 -20.78
N GLU A 95 -9.42 8.35 -22.10
CA GLU A 95 -8.23 7.85 -22.79
C GLU A 95 -7.01 8.75 -22.60
N THR A 96 -7.20 10.07 -22.54
CA THR A 96 -6.12 11.04 -22.36
C THR A 96 -5.50 10.89 -20.97
N ALA A 97 -6.37 10.83 -19.95
CA ALA A 97 -5.92 10.60 -18.58
C ALA A 97 -5.27 9.22 -18.41
N ALA A 98 -5.79 8.19 -19.08
CA ALA A 98 -5.19 6.85 -19.05
C ALA A 98 -3.78 6.84 -19.64
N THR A 99 -3.57 7.51 -20.76
CA THR A 99 -2.25 7.66 -21.40
C THR A 99 -1.28 8.37 -20.46
N GLN A 100 -1.68 9.50 -19.90
CA GLN A 100 -0.88 10.29 -18.97
C GLN A 100 -0.46 9.49 -17.72
N ILE A 101 -1.41 8.74 -17.14
CA ILE A 101 -1.13 7.88 -15.98
C ILE A 101 -0.20 6.72 -16.35
N ALA A 102 -0.37 6.12 -17.53
CA ALA A 102 0.52 5.06 -18.01
C ALA A 102 1.95 5.56 -18.28
N GLU A 103 2.11 6.81 -18.74
CA GLU A 103 3.42 7.47 -18.91
C GLU A 103 4.10 7.78 -17.57
N ASN A 104 3.33 8.07 -16.52
CA ASN A 104 3.85 8.26 -15.17
C ASN A 104 4.38 6.96 -14.52
N LEU A 105 4.09 5.79 -15.11
CA LEU A 105 4.63 4.50 -14.66
C LEU A 105 5.96 4.19 -15.35
N SER A 106 6.99 3.95 -14.56
CA SER A 106 8.31 3.51 -15.00
C SER A 106 8.83 2.33 -14.18
N ALA A 107 9.87 1.68 -14.69
CA ALA A 107 10.54 0.60 -13.96
C ALA A 107 12.06 0.66 -14.16
N THR A 108 12.81 0.26 -13.15
CA THR A 108 14.27 0.29 -13.09
C THR A 108 14.83 -0.88 -12.28
N THR A 109 16.12 -1.14 -12.44
CA THR A 109 16.90 -1.99 -11.52
C THR A 109 17.80 -1.15 -10.62
N ASP A 110 17.94 0.13 -10.89
CA ASP A 110 18.81 1.04 -10.15
C ASP A 110 18.10 1.56 -8.89
N LEU A 111 18.72 1.35 -7.74
CA LEU A 111 18.24 1.83 -6.45
C LEU A 111 18.21 3.37 -6.38
N GLN A 112 19.17 4.05 -7.05
CA GLN A 112 19.30 5.50 -7.04
C GLN A 112 18.10 6.22 -7.69
N GLU A 113 17.38 5.55 -8.58
CA GLU A 113 16.14 6.08 -9.17
C GLU A 113 15.01 6.27 -8.14
N LEU A 114 15.14 5.68 -6.94
CA LEU A 114 14.20 5.87 -5.83
C LEU A 114 14.54 7.07 -4.93
N ALA A 115 15.75 7.64 -5.04
CA ALA A 115 16.26 8.68 -4.13
C ALA A 115 15.36 9.93 -4.03
N GLY A 116 14.65 10.28 -5.12
CA GLY A 116 13.72 11.42 -5.13
C GLY A 116 12.27 11.07 -4.84
N CYS A 117 11.97 9.90 -4.27
CA CYS A 117 10.62 9.51 -3.89
C CYS A 117 10.27 10.00 -2.49
N ASP A 118 9.08 10.56 -2.33
CA ASP A 118 8.53 10.99 -1.03
C ASP A 118 7.95 9.81 -0.24
N LEU A 119 7.64 8.72 -0.95
CA LEU A 119 7.13 7.48 -0.39
C LEU A 119 7.66 6.30 -1.19
N VAL A 120 8.21 5.28 -0.53
CA VAL A 120 8.53 4.00 -1.16
C VAL A 120 7.77 2.87 -0.46
N LEU A 121 6.97 2.13 -1.26
CA LEU A 121 6.24 0.96 -0.79
C LEU A 121 7.00 -0.32 -1.16
N GLU A 122 7.33 -1.10 -0.14
CA GLU A 122 7.95 -2.40 -0.26
C GLU A 122 6.89 -3.49 -0.45
N ALA A 123 7.02 -4.29 -1.50
CA ALA A 123 6.19 -5.46 -1.81
C ALA A 123 7.03 -6.64 -2.35
N VAL A 124 8.17 -6.87 -1.71
CA VAL A 124 9.08 -8.01 -1.96
C VAL A 124 8.58 -9.28 -1.24
N PRO A 125 9.23 -10.47 -1.42
CA PRO A 125 8.81 -11.69 -0.74
C PRO A 125 8.64 -11.56 0.77
N GLU A 126 7.65 -12.28 1.33
CA GLU A 126 7.24 -12.22 2.73
C GLU A 126 8.24 -12.95 3.65
N VAL A 127 9.47 -12.45 3.69
CA VAL A 127 10.59 -12.94 4.50
C VAL A 127 11.19 -11.76 5.24
N LEU A 128 11.17 -11.79 6.57
CA LEU A 128 11.58 -10.67 7.42
C LEU A 128 13.00 -10.18 7.13
N SER A 129 13.96 -11.08 6.96
CA SER A 129 15.35 -10.69 6.65
C SER A 129 15.50 -9.98 5.29
N ILE A 130 14.73 -10.40 4.28
CA ILE A 130 14.72 -9.73 2.97
C ILE A 130 14.14 -8.32 3.11
N LYS A 131 13.02 -8.18 3.83
CA LYS A 131 12.37 -6.87 4.03
C LYS A 131 13.25 -5.91 4.83
N LYS A 132 13.93 -6.40 5.88
CA LYS A 132 14.93 -5.61 6.62
C LYS A 132 16.07 -5.13 5.70
N SER A 133 16.63 -6.01 4.89
CA SER A 133 17.68 -5.64 3.93
C SER A 133 17.20 -4.57 2.93
N VAL A 134 16.00 -4.74 2.39
CA VAL A 134 15.39 -3.75 1.48
C VAL A 134 15.15 -2.42 2.18
N PHE A 135 14.68 -2.40 3.42
CA PHE A 135 14.48 -1.17 4.17
C PHE A 135 15.80 -0.45 4.45
N ALA A 136 16.86 -1.17 4.81
CA ALA A 136 18.20 -0.59 4.98
C ALA A 136 18.76 -0.01 3.66
N GLU A 137 18.57 -0.71 2.52
CA GLU A 137 18.93 -0.20 1.21
C GLU A 137 18.17 1.09 0.87
N LEU A 138 16.84 1.10 1.08
CA LEU A 138 16.00 2.26 0.82
C LEU A 138 16.37 3.44 1.72
N GLU A 139 16.59 3.21 3.00
CA GLU A 139 17.01 4.25 3.94
C GLU A 139 18.32 4.92 3.50
N SER A 140 19.25 4.17 2.89
CA SER A 140 20.54 4.70 2.46
C SER A 140 20.46 5.71 1.30
N VAL A 141 19.35 5.75 0.57
CA VAL A 141 19.19 6.59 -0.63
C VAL A 141 18.05 7.62 -0.53
N LEU A 142 17.07 7.38 0.34
CA LEU A 142 15.91 8.25 0.49
C LEU A 142 16.20 9.43 1.41
N ALA A 143 15.49 10.53 1.21
CA ALA A 143 15.46 11.63 2.16
C ALA A 143 14.95 11.18 3.53
N GLU A 144 15.39 11.84 4.61
CA GLU A 144 15.05 11.46 5.99
C GLU A 144 13.56 11.52 6.29
N ASP A 145 12.82 12.38 5.59
CA ASP A 145 11.37 12.57 5.72
C ASP A 145 10.53 11.71 4.75
N ALA A 146 11.17 10.99 3.82
CA ALA A 146 10.47 10.10 2.90
C ALA A 146 9.87 8.90 3.66
N LEU A 147 8.62 8.54 3.35
CA LEU A 147 7.94 7.43 3.99
C LEU A 147 8.46 6.07 3.51
N LEU A 148 8.76 5.20 4.45
CA LEU A 148 8.99 3.78 4.19
C LEU A 148 7.71 3.00 4.51
N VAL A 149 7.15 2.35 3.49
CA VAL A 149 5.89 1.64 3.58
C VAL A 149 6.09 0.17 3.29
N THR A 150 5.52 -0.74 4.09
CA THR A 150 5.49 -2.18 3.79
C THR A 150 4.08 -2.66 3.47
N ASN A 151 3.96 -3.58 2.50
CA ASN A 151 2.71 -4.29 2.22
C ASN A 151 2.68 -5.68 2.87
N THR A 152 3.40 -5.88 3.97
CA THR A 152 3.36 -7.17 4.68
C THR A 152 1.93 -7.55 5.07
N SER A 153 1.65 -8.85 5.05
CA SER A 153 0.35 -9.40 5.48
C SER A 153 0.34 -9.90 6.92
N SER A 154 1.52 -10.09 7.54
CA SER A 154 1.60 -10.75 8.85
C SER A 154 2.86 -10.47 9.66
N LEU A 155 3.94 -10.03 9.00
CA LEU A 155 5.21 -9.76 9.68
C LEU A 155 5.12 -8.46 10.47
N SER A 156 5.84 -8.39 11.59
CA SER A 156 5.90 -7.19 12.42
C SER A 156 6.58 -6.03 11.68
N VAL A 157 5.87 -4.92 11.58
CA VAL A 157 6.38 -3.66 11.01
C VAL A 157 7.46 -3.08 11.90
N ALA A 158 7.30 -3.17 13.23
CA ALA A 158 8.30 -2.74 14.19
C ALA A 158 9.62 -3.52 14.02
N ALA A 159 9.54 -4.85 13.84
CA ALA A 159 10.74 -5.65 13.61
C ALA A 159 11.46 -5.31 12.29
N MET A 160 10.76 -4.83 11.28
CA MET A 160 11.39 -4.34 10.04
C MET A 160 12.11 -3.01 10.25
N ALA A 161 11.59 -2.17 11.13
CA ALA A 161 12.09 -0.83 11.38
C ALA A 161 13.15 -0.72 12.48
N GLU A 162 13.36 -1.78 13.29
CA GLU A 162 14.15 -1.72 14.52
C GLU A 162 15.62 -1.32 14.33
N GLU A 163 16.20 -1.57 13.14
CA GLU A 163 17.59 -1.29 12.83
C GLU A 163 17.76 -0.01 11.99
N LEU A 164 16.67 0.67 11.65
CA LEU A 164 16.71 1.91 10.89
C LEU A 164 17.10 3.11 11.76
N ALA A 165 17.75 4.10 11.16
CA ALA A 165 18.05 5.35 11.82
C ALA A 165 16.79 6.19 12.08
N HIS A 166 15.77 6.05 11.19
CA HIS A 166 14.52 6.80 11.22
C HIS A 166 13.29 5.86 11.22
N PRO A 167 13.06 5.07 12.31
CA PRO A 167 11.93 4.15 12.38
C PRO A 167 10.56 4.87 12.44
N GLU A 168 10.52 6.15 12.80
CA GLU A 168 9.30 6.96 12.91
C GLU A 168 8.60 7.20 11.57
N ARG A 169 9.32 7.08 10.46
CA ARG A 169 8.79 7.22 9.09
C ARG A 169 8.24 5.92 8.48
N VAL A 170 8.17 4.86 9.28
CA VAL A 170 7.71 3.54 8.82
C VAL A 170 6.24 3.32 9.15
N VAL A 171 5.48 2.85 8.16
CA VAL A 171 4.07 2.49 8.29
C VAL A 171 3.75 1.28 7.40
N GLY A 172 2.83 0.42 7.83
CA GLY A 172 2.30 -0.65 6.99
C GLY A 172 1.05 -0.19 6.23
N LEU A 173 0.96 -0.51 4.94
CA LEU A 173 -0.26 -0.40 4.15
C LEU A 173 -0.59 -1.78 3.58
N HIS A 174 -1.40 -2.54 4.31
CA HIS A 174 -1.78 -3.90 3.92
C HIS A 174 -2.95 -3.88 2.95
N PHE A 175 -2.64 -4.10 1.68
CA PHE A 175 -3.61 -4.22 0.60
C PHE A 175 -4.06 -5.67 0.43
N PHE A 176 -5.32 -5.85 0.01
CA PHE A 176 -5.90 -7.16 -0.26
C PHE A 176 -5.99 -7.43 -1.76
N ASN A 177 -5.71 -8.67 -2.17
CA ASN A 177 -5.79 -9.09 -3.56
C ASN A 177 -7.24 -9.49 -3.94
N PRO A 178 -7.78 -9.06 -5.10
CA PRO A 178 -7.20 -8.14 -6.10
C PRO A 178 -7.27 -6.66 -5.66
N VAL A 179 -6.14 -5.95 -5.73
CA VAL A 179 -6.03 -4.58 -5.17
C VAL A 179 -7.07 -3.61 -5.75
N ALA A 180 -7.38 -3.73 -7.05
CA ALA A 180 -8.36 -2.87 -7.71
C ALA A 180 -9.82 -3.11 -7.25
N LYS A 181 -10.13 -4.28 -6.67
CA LYS A 181 -11.49 -4.66 -6.26
C LYS A 181 -11.70 -4.53 -4.76
N MET A 182 -10.66 -4.82 -3.98
CA MET A 182 -10.74 -4.80 -2.52
C MET A 182 -10.75 -3.35 -2.02
N PRO A 183 -11.81 -2.93 -1.32
CA PRO A 183 -11.96 -1.54 -0.91
C PRO A 183 -11.19 -1.20 0.37
N LEU A 184 -10.78 -2.19 1.16
CA LEU A 184 -10.13 -2.02 2.46
C LEU A 184 -8.62 -1.97 2.33
N VAL A 185 -7.98 -1.12 3.13
CA VAL A 185 -6.54 -1.13 3.43
C VAL A 185 -6.38 -0.98 4.93
N GLU A 186 -5.63 -1.88 5.55
CA GLU A 186 -5.20 -1.71 6.93
C GLU A 186 -3.97 -0.81 6.96
N VAL A 187 -4.01 0.21 7.80
CA VAL A 187 -2.90 1.14 8.04
C VAL A 187 -2.29 0.77 9.38
N ILE A 188 -1.13 0.12 9.33
CA ILE A 188 -0.46 -0.46 10.50
C ILE A 188 0.59 0.53 11.01
N HIS A 189 0.45 0.94 12.26
CA HIS A 189 1.42 1.78 12.94
C HIS A 189 2.11 1.03 14.08
N THR A 190 3.36 1.37 14.32
CA THR A 190 4.14 0.93 15.46
C THR A 190 4.11 2.00 16.57
N GLU A 191 4.75 1.73 17.70
CA GLU A 191 4.96 2.73 18.75
C GLU A 191 5.92 3.85 18.30
N ALA A 192 6.81 3.55 17.35
CA ALA A 192 7.77 4.53 16.80
C ALA A 192 7.15 5.41 15.70
N THR A 193 6.11 4.94 14.99
CA THR A 193 5.50 5.67 13.87
C THR A 193 5.01 7.04 14.30
N ASP A 194 5.51 8.12 13.68
CA ASP A 194 5.08 9.47 13.99
C ASP A 194 3.68 9.81 13.43
N GLU A 195 3.07 10.87 13.96
CA GLU A 195 1.72 11.28 13.58
C GLU A 195 1.64 11.72 12.12
N ALA A 196 2.67 12.37 11.58
CA ALA A 196 2.69 12.82 10.19
C ALA A 196 2.83 11.63 9.22
N THR A 197 3.62 10.62 9.56
CA THR A 197 3.73 9.36 8.82
C THR A 197 2.40 8.63 8.79
N LEU A 198 1.74 8.49 9.94
CA LEU A 198 0.43 7.84 10.03
C LEU A 198 -0.64 8.63 9.25
N ALA A 199 -0.67 9.96 9.41
CA ALA A 199 -1.58 10.84 8.67
C ALA A 199 -1.37 10.72 7.15
N THR A 200 -0.12 10.66 6.70
CA THR A 200 0.22 10.51 5.28
C THR A 200 -0.21 9.14 4.74
N GLY A 201 0.00 8.05 5.49
CA GLY A 201 -0.49 6.73 5.13
C GLY A 201 -2.02 6.70 4.98
N LEU A 202 -2.75 7.32 5.91
CA LEU A 202 -4.20 7.46 5.84
C LEU A 202 -4.65 8.31 4.64
N GLU A 203 -3.95 9.41 4.36
CA GLU A 203 -4.24 10.27 3.20
C GLU A 203 -4.01 9.56 1.87
N VAL A 204 -2.91 8.80 1.75
CA VAL A 204 -2.66 7.95 0.58
C VAL A 204 -3.84 7.00 0.34
N VAL A 205 -4.28 6.26 1.36
CA VAL A 205 -5.41 5.34 1.25
C VAL A 205 -6.70 6.08 0.86
N ARG A 206 -6.95 7.27 1.42
CA ARG A 206 -8.09 8.13 1.08
C ARG A 206 -8.06 8.55 -0.40
N ARG A 207 -6.89 8.99 -0.91
CA ARG A 207 -6.72 9.38 -2.32
C ARG A 207 -6.93 8.20 -3.27
N LEU A 208 -6.59 6.99 -2.85
CA LEU A 208 -6.91 5.75 -3.59
C LEU A 208 -8.41 5.40 -3.55
N LYS A 209 -9.25 6.19 -2.89
CA LYS A 209 -10.70 5.96 -2.71
C LYS A 209 -10.99 4.62 -2.03
N LYS A 210 -10.12 4.23 -1.10
CA LYS A 210 -10.25 3.02 -0.29
C LYS A 210 -10.59 3.36 1.16
N PHE A 211 -11.10 2.38 1.90
CA PHE A 211 -11.37 2.51 3.33
C PHE A 211 -10.10 2.21 4.11
N ALA A 212 -9.61 3.20 4.84
CA ALA A 212 -8.51 3.03 5.76
C ALA A 212 -9.02 2.55 7.13
N VAL A 213 -8.42 1.48 7.64
CA VAL A 213 -8.64 1.03 9.03
C VAL A 213 -7.29 1.02 9.74
N ARG A 214 -7.19 1.80 10.82
CA ARG A 214 -5.97 1.84 11.65
C ARG A 214 -5.84 0.55 12.44
N SER A 215 -4.65 -0.03 12.42
CA SER A 215 -4.29 -1.21 13.19
C SER A 215 -2.97 -1.00 13.91
N ALA A 216 -2.88 -1.47 15.13
CA ALA A 216 -1.58 -1.64 15.78
C ALA A 216 -0.81 -2.76 15.10
N ASP A 217 0.52 -2.73 15.22
CA ASP A 217 1.43 -3.80 14.78
C ASP A 217 1.28 -5.02 15.70
N ALA A 218 0.36 -5.90 15.33
CA ALA A 218 0.08 -7.14 16.05
C ALA A 218 -0.11 -8.30 15.06
N PRO A 219 0.23 -9.55 15.43
CA PRO A 219 0.17 -10.69 14.54
C PRO A 219 -1.17 -10.82 13.82
N GLY A 220 -1.13 -10.81 12.46
CA GLY A 220 -2.30 -10.89 11.59
C GLY A 220 -3.18 -9.64 11.56
N PHE A 221 -2.71 -8.53 12.13
CA PHE A 221 -3.38 -7.22 12.18
C PHE A 221 -4.85 -7.35 12.63
N ILE A 222 -5.83 -6.91 11.86
CA ILE A 222 -7.25 -7.06 12.17
C ILE A 222 -7.86 -8.22 11.38
N VAL A 223 -7.77 -8.17 10.04
CA VAL A 223 -8.49 -9.10 9.16
C VAL A 223 -7.96 -10.53 9.29
N ASN A 224 -6.65 -10.72 9.16
CA ASN A 224 -6.06 -12.05 9.25
C ASN A 224 -6.23 -12.66 10.65
N ARG A 225 -6.12 -11.85 11.72
CA ARG A 225 -6.38 -12.31 13.08
C ARG A 225 -7.82 -12.78 13.30
N LEU A 226 -8.80 -12.14 12.66
CA LEU A 226 -10.19 -12.58 12.70
C LEU A 226 -10.38 -13.88 11.90
N LEU A 227 -9.79 -13.97 10.69
CA LEU A 227 -9.88 -15.16 9.84
C LEU A 227 -9.28 -16.40 10.50
N PHE A 228 -8.09 -16.30 11.11
CA PHE A 228 -7.43 -17.43 11.77
C PHE A 228 -8.12 -17.89 13.07
N ARG A 229 -9.10 -17.15 13.59
CA ARG A 229 -9.92 -17.59 14.73
C ARG A 229 -11.19 -18.33 14.30
N VAL A 230 -11.56 -18.25 13.03
CA VAL A 230 -12.79 -18.85 12.48
C VAL A 230 -12.49 -20.15 11.72
N LEU A 231 -11.21 -20.38 11.36
CA LEU A 231 -10.71 -21.62 10.75
C LEU A 231 -10.16 -22.57 11.82
#